data_1515df13e0f79b48c06b5aac8aab1a87
#
_entry.id   1515df13e0f79b48c06b5aac8aab1a87
#
_cell.length_a   1.000
_cell.length_b   1.000
_cell.length_c   1.000
_cell.angle_alpha   90.00
_cell.angle_beta   90.00
_cell.angle_gamma   90.00
#
_symmetry.space_group_name_H-M   'P 1'
#
loop_
_entity.id
_entity.type
_entity.pdbx_description
1 polymer ?
#
loop_
_entity_poly.entity_id
_entity_poly.type
_entity_poly.pdbx_seq_one_letter_code
_entity_poly.pdbx_strand_id
1 'polypeptide(L)' 'MARNRRLITDKDLQEAMEKEIPIRVFRDDAIVDSGGVVTRFDDNLVVIQSGVGDVAYHRRDVSEFYEMPSR' A
#
# COMPACT_ATOMS: atom_id res chain seq x y z
N MET A 1 19.39 -8.16 6.90
CA MET A 1 18.50 -7.13 6.35
C MET A 1 17.05 -7.54 6.48
N ALA A 2 16.25 -6.69 7.05
CA ALA A 2 14.84 -6.99 7.24
C ALA A 2 14.09 -6.89 5.91
N ARG A 3 13.18 -7.82 5.70
CA ARG A 3 12.28 -7.74 4.55
C ARG A 3 11.06 -6.94 4.94
N ASN A 4 10.54 -6.19 4.00
CA ASN A 4 9.29 -5.49 4.20
C ASN A 4 8.15 -6.50 4.11
N ARG A 5 7.18 -6.35 4.98
CA ARG A 5 6.03 -7.24 4.99
C ARG A 5 5.16 -6.95 3.78
N ARG A 6 4.76 -8.00 3.07
CA ARG A 6 3.80 -7.87 1.99
C ARG A 6 2.38 -7.88 2.55
N LEU A 7 1.56 -6.98 2.04
CA LEU A 7 0.16 -6.88 2.44
C LEU A 7 -0.68 -7.64 1.42
N ILE A 8 -1.26 -8.77 1.84
CA ILE A 8 -1.96 -9.66 0.92
C ILE A 8 -3.45 -9.71 1.21
N THR A 9 -3.82 -9.82 2.48
CA THR A 9 -5.22 -10.03 2.87
C THR A 9 -5.88 -8.72 3.25
N ASP A 10 -7.21 -8.74 3.34
CA ASP A 10 -7.96 -7.59 3.84
C ASP A 10 -7.50 -7.19 5.23
N LYS A 11 -7.18 -8.18 6.05
CA LYS A 11 -6.69 -7.92 7.40
C LYS A 11 -5.38 -7.17 7.37
N ASP A 12 -4.48 -7.54 6.47
CA ASP A 12 -3.20 -6.85 6.31
C ASP A 12 -3.42 -5.39 5.93
N LEU A 13 -4.31 -5.16 4.97
CA LEU A 13 -4.61 -3.81 4.51
C LEU A 13 -5.29 -2.99 5.60
N GLN A 14 -6.20 -3.62 6.33
CA GLN A 14 -6.89 -2.96 7.43
C GLN A 14 -5.91 -2.50 8.51
N GLU A 15 -4.98 -3.36 8.85
CA GLU A 15 -3.97 -3.08 9.85
C GLU A 15 -3.07 -1.93 9.41
N ALA A 16 -2.63 -1.97 8.15
CA ALA A 16 -1.80 -0.89 7.62
C ALA A 16 -2.54 0.43 7.61
N MET A 17 -3.83 0.39 7.28
CA MET A 17 -4.66 1.58 7.26
C MET A 17 -4.82 2.17 8.67
N GLU A 18 -5.13 1.32 9.66
CA GLU A 18 -5.34 1.77 11.03
C GLU A 18 -4.08 2.35 11.65
N LYS A 19 -2.95 1.77 11.32
CA LYS A 19 -1.67 2.21 11.88
C LYS A 19 -0.98 3.26 11.02
N GLU A 20 -1.60 3.62 9.90
CA GLU A 20 -1.06 4.61 8.97
C GLU A 20 0.38 4.29 8.57
N ILE A 21 0.61 3.02 8.22
CA ILE A 21 1.94 2.56 7.84
C ILE A 21 2.20 2.98 6.39
N PRO A 22 3.30 3.67 6.10
CA PRO A 22 3.64 3.99 4.72
C PRO A 22 3.87 2.72 3.93
N ILE A 23 3.38 2.69 2.70
CA ILE A 23 3.50 1.50 1.86
C ILE A 23 4.14 1.84 0.53
N ARG A 24 4.63 0.79 -0.13
CA ARG A 24 5.21 0.85 -1.46
C ARG A 24 4.42 -0.08 -2.35
N VAL A 25 4.09 0.38 -3.55
CA VAL A 25 3.29 -0.38 -4.49
C VAL A 25 4.14 -0.72 -5.70
N PHE A 26 4.12 -2.01 -6.08
CA PHE A 26 4.82 -2.51 -7.26
C PHE A 26 3.81 -2.97 -8.29
N ARG A 27 4.14 -2.76 -9.55
CA ARG A 27 3.42 -3.34 -10.67
C ARG A 27 4.44 -3.71 -11.73
N ASP A 28 4.40 -4.97 -12.20
CA ASP A 28 5.36 -5.47 -13.19
C ASP A 28 6.80 -5.21 -12.75
N ASP A 29 7.09 -5.50 -11.49
CA ASP A 29 8.42 -5.36 -10.88
C ASP A 29 8.92 -3.92 -10.81
N ALA A 30 8.07 -2.95 -11.07
CA ALA A 30 8.43 -1.55 -10.96
C ALA A 30 7.67 -0.89 -9.82
N ILE A 31 8.33 0.01 -9.11
CA ILE A 31 7.66 0.79 -8.07
C ILE A 31 6.79 1.84 -8.75
N VAL A 32 5.49 1.79 -8.49
CA VAL A 32 4.56 2.77 -9.07
C VAL A 32 4.05 3.77 -8.05
N ASP A 33 4.26 3.49 -6.76
CA ASP A 33 3.87 4.41 -5.69
C ASP A 33 4.70 4.11 -4.47
N SER A 34 5.00 5.12 -3.66
CA SER A 34 5.87 4.93 -2.50
C SER A 34 5.60 6.02 -1.47
N GLY A 35 5.44 5.62 -0.22
CA GLY A 35 5.36 6.56 0.90
C GLY A 35 3.96 6.95 1.32
N GLY A 36 2.93 6.58 0.56
CA GLY A 36 1.56 6.89 0.94
C GLY A 36 1.00 5.88 1.93
N VAL A 37 -0.19 6.17 2.43
CA VAL A 37 -0.89 5.29 3.37
C VAL A 37 -2.23 4.88 2.77
N VAL A 38 -2.69 3.69 3.17
CA VAL A 38 -3.99 3.18 2.73
C VAL A 38 -5.07 3.97 3.44
N THR A 39 -5.99 4.57 2.67
CA THR A 39 -7.13 5.28 3.23
C THR A 39 -8.43 4.53 3.05
N ARG A 40 -8.49 3.67 2.03
CA ARG A 40 -9.66 2.82 1.76
C ARG A 40 -9.23 1.64 0.93
N PHE A 41 -10.00 0.58 0.99
CA PHE A 41 -9.83 -0.54 0.07
C PHE A 41 -11.12 -1.34 -0.02
N ASP A 42 -11.25 -2.08 -1.11
CA ASP A 42 -12.32 -3.05 -1.26
C ASP A 42 -11.73 -4.30 -1.94
N ASP A 43 -12.56 -5.17 -2.47
CA ASP A 43 -12.09 -6.41 -3.08
C ASP A 43 -11.22 -6.17 -4.31
N ASN A 44 -11.35 -5.04 -4.96
CA ASN A 44 -10.71 -4.78 -6.23
C ASN A 44 -9.64 -3.69 -6.18
N LEU A 45 -9.79 -2.73 -5.28
CA LEU A 45 -8.95 -1.53 -5.28
C LEU A 45 -8.40 -1.23 -3.91
N VAL A 46 -7.23 -0.62 -3.91
CA VAL A 46 -6.65 -0.01 -2.72
C VAL A 46 -6.39 1.46 -3.03
N VAL A 47 -6.89 2.33 -2.17
CA VAL A 47 -6.73 3.77 -2.32
C VAL A 47 -5.60 4.24 -1.42
N ILE A 48 -4.60 4.85 -2.01
CA ILE A 48 -3.40 5.31 -1.32
C ILE A 48 -3.36 6.83 -1.39
N GLN A 49 -3.08 7.46 -0.27
CA GLN A 49 -2.93 8.90 -0.22
C GLN A 49 -1.51 9.28 0.19
N SER A 50 -0.88 10.13 -0.63
CA SER A 50 0.46 10.65 -0.38
C SER A 50 0.36 12.17 -0.29
N GLY A 51 0.59 12.73 0.88
CA GLY A 51 0.47 14.15 1.05
C GLY A 51 -0.94 14.67 0.90
N VAL A 52 -1.07 15.97 0.77
CA VAL A 52 -2.38 16.62 0.69
C VAL A 52 -2.85 16.60 -0.76
N GLY A 53 -3.94 15.89 -1.00
CA GLY A 53 -4.56 15.90 -2.32
C GLY A 53 -4.01 14.89 -3.31
N ASP A 54 -2.97 14.15 -2.95
CA ASP A 54 -2.41 13.14 -3.86
C ASP A 54 -3.00 11.78 -3.54
N VAL A 55 -3.99 11.38 -4.30
CA VAL A 55 -4.70 10.11 -4.10
C VAL A 55 -4.52 9.24 -5.34
N ALA A 56 -4.12 7.99 -5.13
CA ALA A 56 -3.95 7.04 -6.22
C ALA A 56 -4.78 5.80 -5.96
N TYR A 57 -5.33 5.23 -7.03
CA TYR A 57 -6.14 4.02 -6.98
C TYR A 57 -5.33 2.90 -7.62
N HIS A 58 -5.14 1.80 -6.90
CA HIS A 58 -4.36 0.66 -7.39
C HIS A 58 -5.22 -0.59 -7.40
N ARG A 59 -5.23 -1.29 -8.53
CA ARG A 59 -5.97 -2.54 -8.65
C ARG A 59 -5.23 -3.64 -7.91
N ARG A 60 -5.96 -4.38 -7.10
CA ARG A 60 -5.37 -5.44 -6.27
C ARG A 60 -4.88 -6.63 -7.10
N ASP A 61 -5.51 -6.89 -8.25
CA ASP A 61 -5.17 -8.06 -9.05
C ASP A 61 -3.87 -7.92 -9.81
N VAL A 62 -3.37 -6.70 -10.00
CA VAL A 62 -2.14 -6.46 -10.75
C VAL A 62 -1.07 -5.74 -9.94
N SER A 63 -1.34 -5.42 -8.70
CA SER A 63 -0.43 -4.65 -7.85
C SER A 63 0.02 -5.46 -6.65
N GLU A 64 1.22 -5.17 -6.15
CA GLU A 64 1.74 -5.76 -4.93
C GLU A 64 2.02 -4.65 -3.94
N PHE A 65 1.58 -4.85 -2.70
CA PHE A 65 1.68 -3.81 -1.67
C PHE A 65 2.60 -4.30 -0.56
N TYR A 66 3.56 -3.46 -0.18
CA TYR A 66 4.53 -3.79 0.88
C TYR A 66 4.61 -2.66 1.87
N GLU A 67 4.78 -2.99 3.15
CA GLU A 67 5.12 -1.99 4.15
C GLU A 67 6.51 -1.45 3.87
N MET A 68 6.67 -0.14 4.03
CA MET A 68 8.00 0.45 3.93
C MET A 68 8.70 0.33 5.28
N PRO A 69 10.04 0.25 5.26
CA PRO A 69 10.76 0.17 6.52
C PRO A 69 10.50 1.41 7.37
N SER A 70 10.35 1.21 8.66
CA SER A 70 10.25 2.34 9.57
C SER A 70 11.62 2.61 10.19
N ARG A 71 11.76 3.83 10.68
CA ARG A 71 13.05 4.30 11.20
C ARG A 71 13.18 3.97 12.66
#